data_99a4d87626db000322563408c5ca905f
#
_entry.id   99a4d87626db000322563408c5ca905f
#
_cell.length_a   1.000
_cell.length_b   1.000
_cell.length_c   1.000
_cell.angle_alpha   90.00
_cell.angle_beta   90.00
_cell.angle_gamma   90.00
#
_symmetry.space_group_name_H-M   'P 1'
#
loop_
_entity.id
_entity.type
_entity.pdbx_description
1 polymer ?
#
loop_
_entity_poly.entity_id
_entity_poly.type
_entity_poly.pdbx_seq_one_letter_code
_entity_poly.pdbx_strand_id
1 'polypeptide(L)'
;MKMIFFRLALLLLTVFRAIFPVDWNIAYNRLPCDFEVESVSDVYVPEDENSTTVSEYPTVIRLCHQKKEEDNGKLLVTFEKWGSRYPVYESTDDAKTWHYVSTVTDNLNDTFWNEWMPFLYELPADMGEFEKGTVILAATSVYGEGVTDSTITLYSSTDLGRTFNAFCNVDKAGGTEWGVWEPYLIYEEETGRLFCFYSDDSDPEHSQKLVYKYTTDLVNWSEKKECVACEDYNLRPGMVSVTKMGNGEYFMVYEMVGIGGNPIYCKKTTSLDDWGDVSDYGEIVSATGKTFGSSPYTAWTPVGGKCGTLIVLGKHPVDGRSETGTDMFVSFDYGKTFAPVDNPIPYTLDPYERCSYSPSLFFSPDGTTLYYANNAPCFDATYKITVAKIKISE
;
A
#
# COMPACT_ATOMS: atom_id res chain seq x y z
N MET A 1 35.96 40.23 20.92
CA MET A 1 36.01 38.79 20.70
C MET A 1 34.65 38.17 20.39
N LYS A 2 33.55 38.45 21.11
CA LYS A 2 32.21 37.92 20.84
C LYS A 2 31.60 38.31 19.48
N MET A 3 31.87 39.51 18.97
CA MET A 3 31.35 39.96 17.66
C MET A 3 32.02 39.30 16.43
N ILE A 4 33.25 38.82 16.56
CA ILE A 4 33.97 38.15 15.47
C ILE A 4 33.47 36.73 15.30
N PHE A 5 33.16 36.04 16.40
CA PHE A 5 32.58 34.68 16.36
C PHE A 5 31.18 34.66 15.75
N PHE A 6 30.36 35.68 15.97
CA PHE A 6 29.02 35.77 15.41
C PHE A 6 29.05 35.99 13.88
N ARG A 7 30.01 36.80 13.39
CA ARG A 7 30.19 37.02 11.94
C ARG A 7 30.78 35.80 11.23
N LEU A 8 31.67 35.06 11.87
CA LEU A 8 32.20 33.81 11.31
C LEU A 8 31.15 32.70 11.24
N ALA A 9 30.31 32.58 12.26
CA ALA A 9 29.19 31.61 12.28
C ALA A 9 28.14 31.96 11.20
N LEU A 10 27.84 33.24 10.97
CA LEU A 10 26.91 33.68 9.92
C LEU A 10 27.48 33.45 8.53
N LEU A 11 28.80 33.62 8.34
CA LEU A 11 29.48 33.39 7.06
C LEU A 11 29.55 31.87 6.76
N LEU A 12 29.81 31.04 7.73
CA LEU A 12 29.78 29.59 7.60
C LEU A 12 28.37 29.06 7.26
N LEU A 13 27.32 29.61 7.87
CA LEU A 13 25.92 29.27 7.55
C LEU A 13 25.56 29.71 6.12
N THR A 14 26.03 30.85 5.64
CA THR A 14 25.77 31.33 4.27
C THR A 14 26.54 30.54 3.21
N VAL A 15 27.76 30.11 3.50
CA VAL A 15 28.55 29.23 2.61
C VAL A 15 27.97 27.83 2.57
N PHE A 16 27.49 27.28 3.72
CA PHE A 16 26.83 26.01 3.77
C PHE A 16 25.52 25.99 2.96
N ARG A 17 24.75 27.11 2.99
CA ARG A 17 23.53 27.28 2.16
C ARG A 17 23.82 27.32 0.66
N ALA A 18 25.00 27.80 0.23
CA ALA A 18 25.39 27.89 -1.17
C ALA A 18 25.91 26.55 -1.74
N ILE A 19 26.43 25.68 -0.90
CA ILE A 19 27.03 24.39 -1.30
C ILE A 19 26.01 23.25 -1.21
N PHE A 20 25.03 23.36 -0.29
CA PHE A 20 23.95 22.40 -0.13
C PHE A 20 22.62 23.15 -0.21
N PRO A 21 21.97 23.22 -1.37
CA PRO A 21 20.62 23.79 -1.50
C PRO A 21 19.58 22.80 -0.93
N VAL A 22 19.75 22.40 0.31
CA VAL A 22 18.68 21.78 1.09
C VAL A 22 17.76 22.93 1.48
N ASP A 23 16.49 22.83 1.14
CA ASP A 23 15.50 23.77 1.61
C ASP A 23 15.34 23.60 3.13
N TRP A 24 16.13 24.36 3.90
CA TRP A 24 16.15 24.33 5.35
C TRP A 24 14.82 24.74 6.00
N ASN A 25 13.85 25.21 5.20
CA ASN A 25 12.49 25.46 5.67
C ASN A 25 11.75 24.14 6.01
N ILE A 26 12.12 23.04 5.34
CA ILE A 26 11.59 21.70 5.67
C ILE A 26 12.16 21.21 7.01
N ALA A 27 13.37 21.62 7.38
CA ALA A 27 14.06 21.12 8.58
C ALA A 27 13.70 21.86 9.88
N TYR A 28 13.04 23.02 9.83
CA TYR A 28 12.90 23.85 11.03
C TYR A 28 11.56 24.56 11.27
N ASN A 29 10.65 24.72 10.26
CA ASN A 29 9.37 25.38 10.54
C ASN A 29 8.31 25.00 9.51
N ARG A 30 7.28 24.37 9.81
CA ARG A 30 6.01 24.16 9.11
C ARG A 30 6.13 23.39 7.80
N LEU A 31 5.55 22.21 7.81
CA LEU A 31 5.32 21.43 6.58
C LEU A 31 4.52 22.28 5.57
N PRO A 32 4.67 22.03 4.26
CA PRO A 32 3.85 22.70 3.22
C PRO A 32 2.35 22.47 3.34
N CYS A 33 1.92 21.45 4.11
CA CYS A 33 0.52 21.20 4.40
C CYS A 33 0.34 20.66 5.83
N ASP A 34 -0.86 20.81 6.35
CA ASP A 34 -1.29 20.28 7.64
C ASP A 34 -2.09 18.98 7.42
N PHE A 35 -1.98 18.05 8.38
CA PHE A 35 -2.72 16.78 8.43
C PHE A 35 -3.68 16.83 9.62
N GLU A 36 -4.98 17.00 9.37
CA GLU A 36 -6.01 17.07 10.39
C GLU A 36 -6.81 15.77 10.43
N VAL A 37 -6.72 15.00 11.51
CA VAL A 37 -7.53 13.79 11.70
C VAL A 37 -8.97 14.21 12.01
N GLU A 38 -9.88 14.05 11.04
CA GLU A 38 -11.30 14.40 11.21
C GLU A 38 -12.08 13.31 11.94
N SER A 39 -11.76 12.05 11.67
CA SER A 39 -12.38 10.90 12.35
C SER A 39 -11.49 9.66 12.30
N VAL A 40 -11.69 8.78 13.28
CA VAL A 40 -11.18 7.40 13.29
C VAL A 40 -12.35 6.50 13.63
N SER A 41 -12.65 5.51 12.79
CA SER A 41 -13.80 4.63 12.94
C SER A 41 -13.41 3.17 12.73
N ASP A 42 -14.04 2.28 13.48
CA ASP A 42 -13.80 0.84 13.36
C ASP A 42 -14.72 0.25 12.28
N VAL A 43 -14.11 -0.40 11.29
CA VAL A 43 -14.79 -1.14 10.22
C VAL A 43 -15.26 -2.50 10.73
N TYR A 44 -14.35 -3.17 11.44
CA TYR A 44 -14.58 -4.49 12.01
C TYR A 44 -13.92 -4.58 13.39
N VAL A 45 -14.65 -5.10 14.35
CA VAL A 45 -14.14 -5.44 15.68
C VAL A 45 -14.42 -6.92 15.92
N PRO A 46 -13.46 -7.73 16.38
CA PRO A 46 -13.71 -9.12 16.79
C PRO A 46 -14.82 -9.20 17.85
N GLU A 47 -15.63 -10.25 17.78
CA GLU A 47 -16.84 -10.36 18.63
C GLU A 47 -16.51 -10.51 20.13
N ASP A 48 -15.41 -11.17 20.46
CA ASP A 48 -14.99 -11.36 21.85
C ASP A 48 -13.47 -11.49 21.99
N GLU A 49 -13.01 -11.41 23.25
CA GLU A 49 -11.61 -11.52 23.64
C GLU A 49 -11.00 -12.92 23.47
N ASN A 50 -11.82 -13.93 23.28
CA ASN A 50 -11.38 -15.30 23.03
C ASN A 50 -11.22 -15.60 21.53
N SER A 51 -11.51 -14.63 20.67
CA SER A 51 -11.26 -14.76 19.24
C SER A 51 -9.77 -14.92 19.00
N THR A 52 -9.39 -15.91 18.21
CA THR A 52 -8.01 -16.08 17.70
C THR A 52 -7.89 -15.58 16.27
N THR A 53 -8.92 -14.88 15.78
CA THR A 53 -9.00 -14.42 14.40
C THR A 53 -8.12 -13.20 14.20
N VAL A 54 -7.10 -13.34 13.39
CA VAL A 54 -6.29 -12.21 12.89
C VAL A 54 -7.04 -11.55 11.74
N SER A 55 -7.08 -10.22 11.74
CA SER A 55 -7.56 -9.39 10.64
C SER A 55 -6.44 -8.48 10.19
N GLU A 56 -6.07 -8.56 8.91
CA GLU A 56 -4.92 -7.84 8.34
C GLU A 56 -5.13 -7.55 6.85
N TYR A 57 -4.20 -6.95 6.16
CA TYR A 57 -4.30 -6.56 4.74
C TYR A 57 -5.57 -5.76 4.40
N PRO A 58 -5.92 -4.71 5.16
CA PRO A 58 -7.08 -3.90 4.78
C PRO A 58 -6.80 -3.10 3.51
N THR A 59 -7.78 -3.09 2.60
CA THR A 59 -7.80 -2.18 1.46
C THR A 59 -9.02 -1.29 1.53
N VAL A 60 -8.82 0.03 1.43
CA VAL A 60 -9.90 1.02 1.33
C VAL A 60 -9.90 1.66 -0.05
N ILE A 61 -11.08 1.79 -0.66
CA ILE A 61 -11.30 2.59 -1.88
C ILE A 61 -12.51 3.49 -1.70
N ARG A 62 -12.52 4.60 -2.45
CA ARG A 62 -13.68 5.48 -2.62
C ARG A 62 -14.18 5.35 -4.05
N LEU A 63 -15.44 5.01 -4.22
CA LEU A 63 -16.06 4.90 -5.54
C LEU A 63 -16.16 6.29 -6.18
N CYS A 64 -15.66 6.42 -7.40
CA CYS A 64 -15.53 7.70 -8.11
C CYS A 64 -16.05 7.63 -9.55
N HIS A 65 -16.33 6.42 -10.06
CA HIS A 65 -16.63 6.16 -11.46
C HIS A 65 -17.98 5.48 -11.67
N GLN A 66 -18.88 5.56 -10.70
CA GLN A 66 -20.19 4.93 -10.77
C GLN A 66 -21.11 5.69 -11.73
N LYS A 67 -21.98 4.95 -12.46
CA LYS A 67 -22.95 5.51 -13.39
C LYS A 67 -23.97 6.45 -12.74
N LYS A 68 -24.35 6.14 -11.50
CA LYS A 68 -25.24 6.98 -10.70
C LYS A 68 -24.41 7.87 -9.80
N GLU A 69 -24.63 9.17 -9.87
CA GLU A 69 -23.90 10.16 -9.08
C GLU A 69 -24.00 9.89 -7.56
N GLU A 70 -25.16 9.43 -7.09
CA GLU A 70 -25.40 9.08 -5.69
C GLU A 70 -24.58 7.89 -5.18
N ASP A 71 -23.99 7.11 -6.07
CA ASP A 71 -23.13 5.98 -5.72
C ASP A 71 -21.66 6.38 -5.64
N ASN A 72 -21.31 7.53 -6.21
CA ASN A 72 -19.97 8.10 -6.05
C ASN A 72 -19.79 8.66 -4.64
N GLY A 73 -18.60 8.51 -4.10
CA GLY A 73 -18.27 8.93 -2.74
C GLY A 73 -18.47 7.85 -1.67
N LYS A 74 -19.14 6.74 -1.97
CA LYS A 74 -19.19 5.58 -1.07
C LYS A 74 -17.80 4.98 -0.91
N LEU A 75 -17.48 4.52 0.29
CA LEU A 75 -16.24 3.84 0.59
C LEU A 75 -16.50 2.33 0.71
N LEU A 76 -15.58 1.55 0.19
CA LEU A 76 -15.54 0.10 0.40
C LEU A 76 -14.23 -0.26 1.10
N VAL A 77 -14.32 -1.20 2.05
CA VAL A 77 -13.17 -1.81 2.72
C VAL A 77 -13.31 -3.32 2.65
N THR A 78 -12.22 -3.98 2.29
CA THR A 78 -12.04 -5.42 2.48
C THR A 78 -10.77 -5.69 3.26
N PHE A 79 -10.63 -6.87 3.80
CA PHE A 79 -9.44 -7.29 4.54
C PHE A 79 -9.35 -8.82 4.60
N GLU A 80 -8.17 -9.32 4.88
CA GLU A 80 -7.98 -10.72 5.22
C GLU A 80 -8.50 -10.98 6.64
N LYS A 81 -9.29 -12.02 6.79
CA LYS A 81 -9.78 -12.51 8.08
C LYS A 81 -9.50 -14.01 8.19
N TRP A 82 -8.54 -14.37 9.03
CA TRP A 82 -8.13 -15.77 9.18
C TRP A 82 -9.30 -16.70 9.49
N GLY A 83 -9.34 -17.84 8.79
CA GLY A 83 -10.41 -18.80 8.90
C GLY A 83 -11.74 -18.38 8.27
N SER A 84 -11.73 -17.30 7.47
CA SER A 84 -12.88 -16.78 6.77
C SER A 84 -12.52 -16.41 5.33
N ARG A 85 -13.49 -15.83 4.62
CA ARG A 85 -13.36 -15.26 3.29
C ARG A 85 -13.13 -13.77 3.38
N TYR A 86 -13.04 -13.06 2.25
CA TYR A 86 -12.88 -11.60 2.24
C TYR A 86 -14.20 -10.89 2.56
N PRO A 87 -14.40 -10.38 3.77
CA PRO A 87 -15.57 -9.57 4.06
C PRO A 87 -15.45 -8.20 3.42
N VAL A 88 -16.56 -7.66 2.91
CA VAL A 88 -16.66 -6.33 2.34
C VAL A 88 -17.59 -5.48 3.21
N TYR A 89 -17.13 -4.30 3.56
CA TYR A 89 -17.89 -3.29 4.31
C TYR A 89 -18.02 -2.02 3.48
N GLU A 90 -19.14 -1.32 3.61
CA GLU A 90 -19.33 -0.01 2.99
C GLU A 90 -19.54 1.08 4.05
N SER A 91 -19.13 2.30 3.70
CA SER A 91 -19.54 3.53 4.36
C SER A 91 -20.21 4.46 3.35
N THR A 92 -21.39 4.98 3.70
CA THR A 92 -22.15 5.96 2.91
C THR A 92 -22.17 7.35 3.56
N ASP A 93 -21.44 7.52 4.67
CA ASP A 93 -21.38 8.73 5.48
C ASP A 93 -19.96 9.24 5.69
N ASP A 94 -19.08 8.95 4.68
CA ASP A 94 -17.72 9.47 4.61
C ASP A 94 -16.82 8.97 5.77
N ALA A 95 -16.76 7.64 5.92
CA ALA A 95 -16.01 6.90 6.93
C ALA A 95 -16.43 7.14 8.39
N LYS A 96 -17.66 7.55 8.67
CA LYS A 96 -18.14 7.70 10.06
C LYS A 96 -18.66 6.38 10.62
N THR A 97 -19.42 5.64 9.80
CA THR A 97 -19.96 4.33 10.15
C THR A 97 -19.76 3.33 9.01
N TRP A 98 -19.72 2.05 9.37
CA TRP A 98 -19.45 0.96 8.43
C TRP A 98 -20.49 -0.13 8.56
N HIS A 99 -20.91 -0.69 7.43
CA HIS A 99 -21.90 -1.75 7.35
C HIS A 99 -21.35 -2.91 6.52
N TYR A 100 -21.52 -4.12 7.03
CA TYR A 100 -21.21 -5.32 6.28
C TYR A 100 -22.09 -5.40 5.03
N VAL A 101 -21.47 -5.69 3.88
CA VAL A 101 -22.16 -5.77 2.59
C VAL A 101 -22.19 -7.20 2.07
N SER A 102 -21.02 -7.84 2.00
CA SER A 102 -20.89 -9.17 1.40
C SER A 102 -19.63 -9.88 1.88
N THR A 103 -19.52 -11.15 1.50
CA THR A 103 -18.28 -11.91 1.62
C THR A 103 -17.91 -12.46 0.25
N VAL A 104 -16.69 -12.18 -0.20
CA VAL A 104 -16.17 -12.70 -1.47
C VAL A 104 -15.64 -14.10 -1.28
N THR A 105 -15.91 -14.97 -2.24
CA THR A 105 -15.52 -16.38 -2.22
C THR A 105 -15.01 -16.76 -3.60
N ASP A 106 -13.90 -17.48 -3.65
CA ASP A 106 -13.40 -18.05 -4.91
C ASP A 106 -14.38 -19.13 -5.39
N ASN A 107 -15.00 -18.88 -6.54
CA ASN A 107 -15.90 -19.81 -7.24
C ASN A 107 -15.37 -20.23 -8.61
N LEU A 108 -14.13 -19.84 -8.94
CA LEU A 108 -13.44 -20.23 -10.17
C LEU A 108 -12.57 -21.48 -9.97
N ASN A 109 -12.00 -21.60 -8.78
CA ASN A 109 -11.05 -22.65 -8.44
C ASN A 109 -11.70 -23.66 -7.46
N ASP A 110 -11.81 -24.93 -7.84
CA ASP A 110 -12.62 -25.93 -7.14
C ASP A 110 -12.07 -26.43 -5.80
N THR A 111 -10.78 -26.22 -5.52
CA THR A 111 -10.12 -26.76 -4.33
C THR A 111 -9.12 -25.77 -3.77
N PHE A 112 -9.60 -24.74 -3.10
CA PHE A 112 -8.72 -23.87 -2.32
C PHE A 112 -8.84 -24.16 -0.83
N TRP A 113 -7.77 -23.91 -0.11
CA TRP A 113 -7.70 -24.11 1.34
C TRP A 113 -7.94 -22.80 2.08
N ASN A 114 -7.40 -21.69 1.56
CA ASN A 114 -7.53 -20.39 2.17
C ASN A 114 -7.47 -19.26 1.13
N GLU A 115 -7.91 -18.08 1.54
CA GLU A 115 -7.94 -16.86 0.73
C GLU A 115 -7.23 -15.75 1.48
N TRP A 116 -6.16 -15.15 0.87
CA TRP A 116 -5.27 -14.20 1.50
C TRP A 116 -5.10 -12.93 0.67
N MET A 117 -4.69 -11.83 1.33
CA MET A 117 -4.14 -10.61 0.74
C MET A 117 -5.06 -9.95 -0.29
N PRO A 118 -6.29 -9.57 0.07
CA PRO A 118 -7.21 -8.94 -0.86
C PRO A 118 -6.81 -7.50 -1.17
N PHE A 119 -6.98 -7.09 -2.44
CA PHE A 119 -6.78 -5.74 -2.93
C PHE A 119 -7.99 -5.28 -3.74
N LEU A 120 -8.66 -4.21 -3.30
CA LEU A 120 -9.78 -3.58 -4.00
C LEU A 120 -9.29 -2.52 -4.98
N TYR A 121 -9.95 -2.46 -6.16
CA TYR A 121 -9.68 -1.48 -7.18
C TYR A 121 -10.95 -1.13 -7.96
N GLU A 122 -11.27 0.15 -8.17
CA GLU A 122 -12.35 0.59 -9.07
C GLU A 122 -11.75 0.91 -10.44
N LEU A 123 -12.29 0.34 -11.51
CA LEU A 123 -11.82 0.60 -12.88
C LEU A 123 -12.04 2.05 -13.28
N PRO A 124 -10.99 2.80 -13.66
CA PRO A 124 -11.12 4.18 -14.08
C PRO A 124 -11.57 4.32 -15.55
N ALA A 125 -11.58 3.24 -16.31
CA ALA A 125 -11.95 3.19 -17.73
C ALA A 125 -12.56 1.82 -18.08
N ASP A 126 -13.20 1.73 -19.24
CA ASP A 126 -13.66 0.45 -19.79
C ASP A 126 -12.44 -0.42 -20.14
N MET A 127 -12.50 -1.72 -19.81
CA MET A 127 -11.44 -2.69 -20.10
C MET A 127 -12.06 -4.00 -20.59
N GLY A 128 -11.94 -4.30 -21.88
CA GLY A 128 -12.60 -5.46 -22.48
C GLY A 128 -14.12 -5.41 -22.31
N GLU A 129 -14.69 -6.39 -21.63
CA GLU A 129 -16.13 -6.46 -21.32
C GLU A 129 -16.50 -5.76 -20.00
N PHE A 130 -15.52 -5.26 -19.27
CA PHE A 130 -15.73 -4.61 -17.97
C PHE A 130 -15.86 -3.11 -18.14
N GLU A 131 -16.99 -2.58 -17.71
CA GLU A 131 -17.25 -1.14 -17.80
C GLU A 131 -16.49 -0.37 -16.71
N LYS A 132 -16.18 0.89 -17.00
CA LYS A 132 -15.71 1.87 -16.01
C LYS A 132 -16.61 1.84 -14.76
N GLY A 133 -16.01 1.88 -13.58
CA GLY A 133 -16.72 1.79 -12.29
C GLY A 133 -16.95 0.37 -11.80
N THR A 134 -16.62 -0.68 -12.59
CA THR A 134 -16.59 -2.05 -12.07
C THR A 134 -15.57 -2.13 -10.93
N VAL A 135 -15.96 -2.71 -9.80
CA VAL A 135 -15.05 -2.95 -8.67
C VAL A 135 -14.37 -4.29 -8.89
N ILE A 136 -13.05 -4.26 -8.94
CA ILE A 136 -12.19 -5.44 -9.01
C ILE A 136 -11.64 -5.74 -7.62
N LEU A 137 -11.65 -7.01 -7.23
CA LEU A 137 -10.88 -7.51 -6.11
C LEU A 137 -9.84 -8.49 -6.67
N ALA A 138 -8.56 -8.23 -6.38
CA ALA A 138 -7.49 -9.16 -6.63
C ALA A 138 -7.06 -9.79 -5.31
N ALA A 139 -6.84 -11.10 -5.28
CA ALA A 139 -6.45 -11.78 -4.05
C ALA A 139 -5.69 -13.07 -4.34
N THR A 140 -5.03 -13.60 -3.32
CA THR A 140 -4.33 -14.88 -3.39
C THR A 140 -5.23 -15.99 -2.92
N SER A 141 -5.54 -16.94 -3.80
CA SER A 141 -6.18 -18.22 -3.45
C SER A 141 -5.12 -19.28 -3.23
N VAL A 142 -5.16 -19.94 -2.07
CA VAL A 142 -4.14 -20.90 -1.62
C VAL A 142 -4.72 -22.30 -1.59
N TYR A 143 -3.95 -23.29 -2.07
CA TYR A 143 -4.38 -24.67 -2.21
C TYR A 143 -3.61 -25.62 -1.29
N GLY A 144 -4.27 -26.68 -0.85
CA GLY A 144 -3.69 -27.78 -0.09
C GLY A 144 -3.33 -27.45 1.36
N GLU A 145 -3.25 -28.48 2.18
CA GLU A 145 -2.71 -28.37 3.54
C GLU A 145 -1.21 -28.05 3.45
N GLY A 146 -0.79 -26.93 4.06
CA GLY A 146 0.60 -26.52 4.07
C GLY A 146 1.05 -25.69 2.86
N VAL A 147 0.09 -25.08 2.12
CA VAL A 147 0.41 -24.20 0.96
C VAL A 147 1.18 -24.94 -0.13
N THR A 148 0.50 -25.80 -0.87
CA THR A 148 1.11 -26.58 -1.95
C THR A 148 1.09 -25.84 -3.30
N ASP A 149 0.28 -24.79 -3.42
CA ASP A 149 0.16 -23.95 -4.62
C ASP A 149 -0.62 -22.66 -4.28
N SER A 150 -0.46 -21.61 -5.07
CA SER A 150 -1.26 -20.40 -4.96
C SER A 150 -1.52 -19.76 -6.32
N THR A 151 -2.58 -18.95 -6.37
CA THR A 151 -3.03 -18.28 -7.59
C THR A 151 -3.51 -16.88 -7.24
N ILE A 152 -3.13 -15.88 -8.04
CA ILE A 152 -3.75 -14.56 -7.97
C ILE A 152 -5.03 -14.59 -8.78
N THR A 153 -6.17 -14.50 -8.10
CA THR A 153 -7.51 -14.57 -8.66
C THR A 153 -8.15 -13.18 -8.69
N LEU A 154 -8.81 -12.84 -9.80
CA LEU A 154 -9.59 -11.62 -9.95
C LEU A 154 -11.08 -11.92 -9.81
N TYR A 155 -11.75 -11.03 -9.08
CA TYR A 155 -13.20 -11.02 -8.87
C TYR A 155 -13.75 -9.67 -9.33
N SER A 156 -14.94 -9.65 -9.93
CA SER A 156 -15.61 -8.44 -10.35
C SER A 156 -16.97 -8.25 -9.69
N SER A 157 -17.30 -6.99 -9.39
CA SER A 157 -18.61 -6.55 -8.91
C SER A 157 -19.09 -5.36 -9.71
N THR A 158 -20.35 -5.40 -10.18
CA THR A 158 -21.03 -4.30 -10.85
C THR A 158 -22.18 -3.73 -10.02
N ASP A 159 -22.29 -4.14 -8.76
CA ASP A 159 -23.37 -3.80 -7.83
C ASP A 159 -22.85 -3.20 -6.51
N LEU A 160 -21.74 -2.43 -6.59
CA LEU A 160 -21.13 -1.73 -5.45
C LEU A 160 -20.64 -2.68 -4.35
N GLY A 161 -20.04 -3.81 -4.75
CA GLY A 161 -19.48 -4.77 -3.81
C GLY A 161 -20.48 -5.73 -3.16
N ARG A 162 -21.76 -5.77 -3.60
CA ARG A 162 -22.77 -6.64 -3.03
C ARG A 162 -22.61 -8.09 -3.46
N THR A 163 -22.17 -8.29 -4.70
CA THR A 163 -21.80 -9.61 -5.22
C THR A 163 -20.48 -9.53 -5.97
N PHE A 164 -19.67 -10.56 -5.84
CA PHE A 164 -18.43 -10.73 -6.58
C PHE A 164 -18.41 -12.09 -7.28
N ASN A 165 -17.91 -12.12 -8.51
CA ASN A 165 -17.71 -13.35 -9.26
C ASN A 165 -16.23 -13.43 -9.67
N ALA A 166 -15.59 -14.55 -9.35
CA ALA A 166 -14.26 -14.84 -9.85
C ALA A 166 -14.33 -15.10 -11.36
N PHE A 167 -13.40 -14.52 -12.13
CA PHE A 167 -13.47 -14.61 -13.59
C PHE A 167 -12.12 -14.87 -14.27
N CYS A 168 -10.98 -14.61 -13.60
CA CYS A 168 -9.66 -14.76 -14.20
C CYS A 168 -8.60 -15.05 -13.14
N ASN A 169 -7.61 -15.83 -13.51
CA ASN A 169 -6.35 -15.98 -12.77
C ASN A 169 -5.26 -15.18 -13.47
N VAL A 170 -4.62 -14.24 -12.77
CA VAL A 170 -3.51 -13.42 -13.30
C VAL A 170 -2.26 -14.27 -13.47
N ASP A 171 -1.93 -15.03 -12.42
CA ASP A 171 -0.79 -15.95 -12.38
C ASP A 171 -1.04 -17.09 -11.40
N LYS A 172 -0.25 -18.16 -11.56
CA LYS A 172 -0.29 -19.36 -10.73
C LYS A 172 1.13 -19.86 -10.47
N ALA A 173 1.39 -20.25 -9.23
CA ALA A 173 2.70 -20.75 -8.82
C ALA A 173 3.10 -22.10 -9.43
N GLY A 174 2.14 -22.92 -9.83
CA GLY A 174 2.41 -24.14 -10.59
C GLY A 174 2.73 -25.37 -9.76
N GLY A 175 2.25 -25.45 -8.50
CA GLY A 175 2.38 -26.63 -7.65
C GLY A 175 3.75 -26.78 -6.98
N THR A 176 4.43 -25.66 -6.76
CA THR A 176 5.60 -25.56 -5.90
C THR A 176 5.18 -25.39 -4.45
N GLU A 177 6.04 -25.72 -3.47
CA GLU A 177 5.79 -25.43 -2.05
C GLU A 177 5.73 -23.91 -1.74
N TRP A 178 5.88 -23.09 -2.78
CA TRP A 178 6.00 -21.62 -2.76
C TRP A 178 4.91 -21.02 -3.64
N GLY A 179 4.74 -19.71 -3.59
CA GLY A 179 3.55 -19.11 -4.14
C GLY A 179 3.72 -17.80 -4.87
N VAL A 180 2.57 -17.24 -5.27
CA VAL A 180 2.40 -15.87 -5.75
C VAL A 180 1.51 -15.12 -4.77
N TRP A 181 1.94 -13.91 -4.34
CA TRP A 181 1.41 -13.24 -3.16
C TRP A 181 1.18 -11.75 -3.39
N GLU A 182 0.26 -11.14 -2.64
CA GLU A 182 0.17 -9.69 -2.44
C GLU A 182 -0.08 -8.90 -3.73
N PRO A 183 -1.16 -9.20 -4.48
CA PRO A 183 -1.45 -8.49 -5.71
C PRO A 183 -1.72 -7.01 -5.45
N TYR A 184 -1.11 -6.15 -6.26
CA TYR A 184 -1.30 -4.71 -6.27
C TYR A 184 -1.68 -4.25 -7.68
N LEU A 185 -2.84 -3.59 -7.83
CA LEU A 185 -3.34 -3.13 -9.13
C LEU A 185 -3.10 -1.63 -9.31
N ILE A 186 -2.64 -1.25 -10.51
CA ILE A 186 -2.50 0.15 -10.90
C ILE A 186 -2.74 0.32 -12.40
N TYR A 187 -3.57 1.30 -12.77
CA TYR A 187 -3.88 1.63 -14.16
C TYR A 187 -2.95 2.71 -14.70
N GLU A 188 -2.42 2.49 -15.91
CA GLU A 188 -1.60 3.44 -16.65
C GLU A 188 -2.47 4.10 -17.73
N GLU A 189 -2.85 5.36 -17.50
CA GLU A 189 -3.77 6.08 -18.38
C GLU A 189 -3.21 6.26 -19.78
N GLU A 190 -1.91 6.48 -19.92
CA GLU A 190 -1.22 6.74 -21.18
C GLU A 190 -1.30 5.56 -22.16
N THR A 191 -1.35 4.34 -21.64
CA THR A 191 -1.36 3.11 -22.47
C THR A 191 -2.66 2.35 -22.38
N GLY A 192 -3.55 2.71 -21.45
CA GLY A 192 -4.80 1.98 -21.20
C GLY A 192 -4.57 0.58 -20.60
N ARG A 193 -3.44 0.35 -19.93
CA ARG A 193 -3.07 -0.94 -19.33
C ARG A 193 -3.31 -0.94 -17.84
N LEU A 194 -3.85 -2.02 -17.31
CA LEU A 194 -3.85 -2.33 -15.89
C LEU A 194 -2.68 -3.25 -15.59
N PHE A 195 -1.85 -2.85 -14.64
CA PHE A 195 -0.74 -3.64 -14.13
C PHE A 195 -1.15 -4.34 -12.84
N CYS A 196 -0.72 -5.58 -12.69
CA CYS A 196 -0.76 -6.33 -11.45
C CYS A 196 0.68 -6.62 -11.03
N PHE A 197 1.14 -5.97 -9.97
CA PHE A 197 2.41 -6.26 -9.32
C PHE A 197 2.16 -7.28 -8.21
N TYR A 198 3.11 -8.16 -7.96
CA TYR A 198 2.99 -9.17 -6.92
C TYR A 198 4.36 -9.77 -6.54
N SER A 199 4.39 -10.41 -5.37
CA SER A 199 5.55 -11.18 -4.90
C SER A 199 5.50 -12.59 -5.51
N ASP A 200 6.61 -13.09 -6.03
CA ASP A 200 6.74 -14.40 -6.64
C ASP A 200 7.91 -15.15 -6.00
N ASP A 201 7.63 -16.19 -5.25
CA ASP A 201 8.60 -17.12 -4.68
C ASP A 201 8.53 -18.51 -5.30
N SER A 202 7.90 -18.63 -6.49
CA SER A 202 7.83 -19.89 -7.25
C SER A 202 9.07 -20.19 -8.08
N ASP A 203 9.99 -19.24 -8.23
CA ASP A 203 11.23 -19.41 -8.96
C ASP A 203 12.33 -20.02 -8.07
N PRO A 204 12.86 -21.22 -8.39
CA PRO A 204 13.87 -21.87 -7.55
C PRO A 204 15.22 -21.12 -7.49
N GLU A 205 15.50 -20.18 -8.40
CA GLU A 205 16.74 -19.40 -8.39
C GLU A 205 16.67 -18.21 -7.43
N HIS A 206 15.46 -17.81 -7.00
CA HIS A 206 15.22 -16.68 -6.10
C HIS A 206 14.35 -17.12 -4.92
N SER A 207 14.69 -16.70 -3.70
CA SER A 207 13.82 -16.94 -2.55
C SER A 207 12.49 -16.20 -2.68
N GLN A 208 12.51 -15.00 -3.24
CA GLN A 208 11.35 -14.21 -3.67
C GLN A 208 11.83 -13.09 -4.59
N LYS A 209 11.01 -12.73 -5.56
CA LYS A 209 11.23 -11.57 -6.43
C LYS A 209 9.94 -10.78 -6.60
N LEU A 210 10.03 -9.51 -6.96
CA LEU A 210 8.90 -8.71 -7.36
C LEU A 210 8.75 -8.75 -8.88
N VAL A 211 7.54 -9.07 -9.29
CA VAL A 211 7.18 -9.24 -10.70
C VAL A 211 5.88 -8.50 -11.01
N TYR A 212 5.58 -8.37 -12.29
CA TYR A 212 4.30 -7.83 -12.76
C TYR A 212 3.86 -8.48 -14.06
N LYS A 213 2.56 -8.37 -14.30
CA LYS A 213 1.90 -8.61 -15.58
C LYS A 213 0.97 -7.44 -15.87
N TYR A 214 0.61 -7.23 -17.13
CA TYR A 214 -0.36 -6.22 -17.51
C TYR A 214 -1.40 -6.76 -18.49
N THR A 215 -2.52 -6.07 -18.56
CA THR A 215 -3.65 -6.40 -19.44
C THR A 215 -4.32 -5.14 -19.95
N THR A 216 -5.08 -5.27 -21.05
CA THR A 216 -5.99 -4.24 -21.57
C THR A 216 -7.45 -4.67 -21.52
N ASP A 217 -7.74 -5.90 -21.09
CA ASP A 217 -9.08 -6.49 -21.10
C ASP A 217 -9.42 -7.30 -19.84
N LEU A 218 -8.52 -7.36 -18.84
CA LEU A 218 -8.62 -8.10 -17.58
C LEU A 218 -8.59 -9.63 -17.72
N VAL A 219 -8.61 -10.16 -18.93
CA VAL A 219 -8.67 -11.62 -19.19
C VAL A 219 -7.36 -12.13 -19.78
N ASN A 220 -6.80 -11.38 -20.74
CA ASN A 220 -5.54 -11.74 -21.37
C ASN A 220 -4.40 -10.94 -20.74
N TRP A 221 -3.51 -11.65 -20.05
CA TRP A 221 -2.37 -11.06 -19.35
C TRP A 221 -1.06 -11.25 -20.14
N SER A 222 -0.17 -10.29 -20.05
CA SER A 222 1.18 -10.38 -20.62
C SER A 222 1.96 -11.54 -20.01
N GLU A 223 3.10 -11.89 -20.61
CA GLU A 223 4.14 -12.67 -19.94
C GLU A 223 4.58 -11.96 -18.65
N LYS A 224 5.00 -12.75 -17.65
CA LYS A 224 5.56 -12.26 -16.39
C LYS A 224 6.85 -11.49 -16.64
N LYS A 225 6.99 -10.33 -16.03
CA LYS A 225 8.19 -9.49 -16.06
C LYS A 225 8.66 -9.20 -14.64
N GLU A 226 9.96 -9.05 -14.48
CA GLU A 226 10.59 -8.76 -13.19
C GLU A 226 10.80 -7.27 -13.01
N CYS A 227 10.66 -6.77 -11.78
CA CYS A 227 11.02 -5.41 -11.41
C CYS A 227 12.08 -5.33 -10.30
N VAL A 228 12.17 -6.37 -9.44
CA VAL A 228 13.27 -6.55 -8.48
C VAL A 228 13.55 -8.04 -8.33
N ALA A 229 14.78 -8.45 -8.61
CA ALA A 229 15.25 -9.82 -8.43
C ALA A 229 16.68 -9.80 -7.84
N CYS A 230 16.83 -10.36 -6.65
CA CYS A 230 18.09 -10.31 -5.92
C CYS A 230 18.96 -11.52 -6.28
N GLU A 231 20.27 -11.30 -6.54
CA GLU A 231 21.24 -12.40 -6.72
C GLU A 231 21.48 -13.19 -5.43
N ASP A 232 21.40 -12.51 -4.27
CA ASP A 232 21.49 -13.18 -2.97
C ASP A 232 20.15 -13.84 -2.64
N TYR A 233 20.13 -15.17 -2.62
CA TYR A 233 18.95 -15.99 -2.31
C TYR A 233 18.32 -15.70 -0.95
N ASN A 234 19.06 -15.12 0.00
CA ASN A 234 18.50 -14.77 1.31
C ASN A 234 17.67 -13.46 1.28
N LEU A 235 17.78 -12.69 0.20
CA LEU A 235 17.03 -11.44 0.05
C LEU A 235 15.70 -11.71 -0.64
N ARG A 236 14.61 -11.23 0.00
CA ARG A 236 13.24 -11.45 -0.43
C ARG A 236 12.51 -10.11 -0.55
N PRO A 237 12.57 -9.44 -1.71
CA PRO A 237 11.75 -8.24 -1.95
C PRO A 237 10.27 -8.63 -2.01
N GLY A 238 9.39 -7.88 -1.31
CA GLY A 238 7.97 -8.21 -1.22
C GLY A 238 7.07 -7.02 -0.90
N MET A 239 5.75 -7.25 -0.89
CA MET A 239 4.73 -6.27 -0.45
C MET A 239 4.81 -4.95 -1.21
N VAL A 240 4.77 -5.00 -2.53
CA VAL A 240 4.93 -3.84 -3.39
C VAL A 240 3.71 -2.90 -3.34
N SER A 241 3.97 -1.59 -3.33
CA SER A 241 2.97 -0.55 -3.55
C SER A 241 3.52 0.53 -4.47
N VAL A 242 2.71 1.03 -5.40
CA VAL A 242 3.14 1.97 -6.45
C VAL A 242 2.17 3.14 -6.54
N THR A 243 2.67 4.36 -6.65
CA THR A 243 1.86 5.55 -6.90
C THR A 243 2.43 6.39 -8.04
N LYS A 244 1.55 7.04 -8.83
CA LYS A 244 1.95 8.04 -9.83
C LYS A 244 2.05 9.40 -9.16
N MET A 245 3.17 10.10 -9.39
CA MET A 245 3.41 11.46 -8.88
C MET A 245 3.11 12.53 -9.93
N GLY A 246 2.94 13.77 -9.49
CA GLY A 246 2.58 14.89 -10.36
C GLY A 246 3.63 15.29 -11.41
N ASN A 247 4.86 14.83 -11.27
CA ASN A 247 5.92 14.99 -12.27
C ASN A 247 5.88 13.92 -13.38
N GLY A 248 4.92 13.00 -13.33
CA GLY A 248 4.76 11.90 -14.28
C GLY A 248 5.58 10.65 -13.96
N GLU A 249 6.41 10.67 -12.90
CA GLU A 249 7.12 9.49 -12.44
C GLU A 249 6.19 8.61 -11.57
N TYR A 250 6.44 7.31 -11.60
CA TYR A 250 5.91 6.33 -10.65
C TYR A 250 6.92 6.12 -9.52
N PHE A 251 6.42 6.02 -8.31
CA PHE A 251 7.18 5.74 -7.11
C PHE A 251 6.73 4.39 -6.55
N MET A 252 7.64 3.43 -6.51
CA MET A 252 7.44 2.10 -5.93
C MET A 252 8.08 2.04 -4.56
N VAL A 253 7.40 1.42 -3.60
CA VAL A 253 7.99 0.98 -2.32
C VAL A 253 7.78 -0.52 -2.15
N TYR A 254 8.72 -1.17 -1.46
CA TYR A 254 8.66 -2.58 -1.12
C TYR A 254 9.54 -2.90 0.09
N GLU A 255 9.26 -3.96 0.79
CA GLU A 255 10.13 -4.44 1.87
C GLU A 255 11.27 -5.31 1.32
N MET A 256 12.42 -5.34 2.03
CA MET A 256 13.50 -6.28 1.76
C MET A 256 13.69 -7.18 2.96
N VAL A 257 13.05 -8.35 2.96
CA VAL A 257 13.28 -9.40 3.95
C VAL A 257 14.67 -10.00 3.74
N GLY A 258 15.35 -10.36 4.84
CA GLY A 258 16.73 -10.86 4.81
C GLY A 258 17.77 -9.81 5.21
N ILE A 259 17.42 -8.53 5.18
CA ILE A 259 18.19 -7.44 5.79
C ILE A 259 17.58 -7.14 7.17
N GLY A 260 18.41 -6.92 8.18
CA GLY A 260 17.95 -6.69 9.56
C GLY A 260 16.90 -5.57 9.64
N GLY A 261 15.72 -5.91 10.19
CA GLY A 261 14.57 -5.03 10.30
C GLY A 261 13.72 -4.90 9.05
N ASN A 262 14.00 -5.66 7.97
CA ASN A 262 13.26 -5.66 6.72
C ASN A 262 13.02 -4.25 6.15
N PRO A 263 14.06 -3.46 5.87
CA PRO A 263 13.93 -2.06 5.50
C PRO A 263 13.09 -1.89 4.22
N ILE A 264 12.43 -0.72 4.11
CA ILE A 264 11.66 -0.35 2.93
C ILE A 264 12.60 0.30 1.92
N TYR A 265 12.60 -0.25 0.72
CA TYR A 265 13.28 0.30 -0.45
C TYR A 265 12.29 1.01 -1.37
N CYS A 266 12.82 1.89 -2.21
CA CYS A 266 12.05 2.54 -3.28
C CYS A 266 12.80 2.55 -4.59
N LYS A 267 12.03 2.49 -5.70
CA LYS A 267 12.49 2.73 -7.07
C LYS A 267 11.57 3.77 -7.74
N LYS A 268 12.09 4.45 -8.76
CA LYS A 268 11.34 5.41 -9.56
C LYS A 268 11.47 5.09 -11.04
N THR A 269 10.40 5.33 -11.79
CA THR A 269 10.39 5.19 -13.24
C THR A 269 9.37 6.13 -13.87
N THR A 270 9.47 6.36 -15.17
CA THR A 270 8.47 7.07 -15.98
C THR A 270 7.51 6.12 -16.71
N SER A 271 7.72 4.82 -16.62
CA SER A 271 6.88 3.79 -17.25
C SER A 271 6.72 2.60 -16.32
N LEU A 272 5.50 2.15 -16.08
CA LEU A 272 5.24 0.94 -15.29
C LEU A 272 5.81 -0.34 -15.94
N ASP A 273 6.12 -0.29 -17.23
CA ASP A 273 6.68 -1.42 -18.00
C ASP A 273 8.22 -1.41 -18.07
N ASP A 274 8.89 -0.48 -17.33
CA ASP A 274 10.35 -0.39 -17.30
C ASP A 274 10.84 0.07 -15.92
N TRP A 275 11.33 -0.84 -15.11
CA TRP A 275 11.89 -0.57 -13.77
C TRP A 275 13.42 -0.59 -13.75
N GLY A 276 14.05 -0.56 -14.93
CA GLY A 276 15.52 -0.60 -15.09
C GLY A 276 16.13 -1.95 -14.74
N ASP A 277 17.36 -1.94 -14.25
CA ASP A 277 18.05 -3.17 -13.85
C ASP A 277 17.34 -3.80 -12.64
N VAL A 278 16.95 -5.07 -12.78
CA VAL A 278 16.24 -5.83 -11.74
C VAL A 278 17.11 -6.11 -10.51
N SER A 279 18.45 -6.13 -10.69
CA SER A 279 19.43 -6.29 -9.60
C SER A 279 19.73 -4.97 -8.86
N ASP A 280 19.28 -3.83 -9.38
CA ASP A 280 19.30 -2.55 -8.68
C ASP A 280 18.12 -2.46 -7.73
N TYR A 281 18.39 -2.54 -6.45
CA TYR A 281 17.35 -2.50 -5.39
C TYR A 281 16.81 -1.09 -5.12
N GLY A 282 17.41 -0.04 -5.72
CA GLY A 282 17.05 1.34 -5.44
C GLY A 282 17.56 1.84 -4.09
N GLU A 283 16.80 2.73 -3.45
CA GLU A 283 17.22 3.44 -2.24
C GLU A 283 16.35 3.07 -1.03
N ILE A 284 16.95 3.11 0.17
CA ILE A 284 16.18 2.93 1.42
C ILE A 284 15.41 4.21 1.73
N VAL A 285 14.11 4.08 1.97
CA VAL A 285 13.28 5.18 2.46
C VAL A 285 13.67 5.53 3.90
N SER A 286 14.13 6.76 4.11
CA SER A 286 14.58 7.20 5.44
C SER A 286 14.22 8.65 5.72
N ALA A 287 13.94 8.97 6.97
CA ALA A 287 13.70 10.31 7.48
C ALA A 287 14.43 10.52 8.80
N THR A 288 15.24 11.58 8.91
CA THR A 288 15.98 11.92 10.16
C THR A 288 16.80 10.78 10.74
N GLY A 289 17.35 9.89 9.89
CA GLY A 289 18.13 8.72 10.31
C GLY A 289 17.28 7.53 10.78
N LYS A 290 15.96 7.58 10.59
CA LYS A 290 15.04 6.47 10.83
C LYS A 290 14.64 5.85 9.51
N THR A 291 14.38 4.55 9.51
CA THR A 291 13.80 3.80 8.39
C THR A 291 12.59 3.01 8.88
N PHE A 292 11.68 2.69 7.96
CA PHE A 292 10.64 1.72 8.26
C PHE A 292 11.11 0.30 7.95
N GLY A 293 10.45 -0.66 8.58
CA GLY A 293 10.57 -2.07 8.25
C GLY A 293 9.22 -2.70 8.00
N SER A 294 9.16 -3.52 6.96
CA SER A 294 8.00 -4.35 6.60
C SER A 294 6.73 -3.60 6.21
N SER A 295 5.87 -4.27 5.46
CA SER A 295 4.49 -3.88 5.13
C SER A 295 4.34 -2.44 4.60
N PRO A 296 5.09 -2.02 3.55
CA PRO A 296 5.04 -0.66 3.06
C PRO A 296 3.75 -0.35 2.30
N TYR A 297 3.38 0.93 2.32
CA TYR A 297 2.39 1.48 1.41
C TYR A 297 2.76 2.91 1.01
N THR A 298 2.37 3.33 -0.20
CA THR A 298 2.63 4.69 -0.68
C THR A 298 1.44 5.27 -1.43
N ALA A 299 1.24 6.57 -1.28
CA ALA A 299 0.26 7.34 -2.04
C ALA A 299 0.74 8.77 -2.26
N TRP A 300 0.27 9.42 -3.32
CA TRP A 300 0.61 10.79 -3.64
C TRP A 300 -0.63 11.66 -3.83
N THR A 301 -0.55 12.93 -3.40
CA THR A 301 -1.56 13.96 -3.63
C THR A 301 -0.94 15.24 -4.19
N PRO A 302 -1.66 16.01 -5.05
CA PRO A 302 -1.18 17.32 -5.50
C PRO A 302 -1.15 18.40 -4.41
N VAL A 303 -1.77 18.17 -3.25
CA VAL A 303 -1.77 19.10 -2.11
C VAL A 303 -0.43 19.07 -1.40
N GLY A 304 0.09 20.22 -0.96
CA GLY A 304 1.35 20.34 -0.23
C GLY A 304 2.49 20.92 -1.05
N GLY A 305 2.27 22.08 -1.66
CA GLY A 305 3.26 22.82 -2.41
C GLY A 305 3.46 22.34 -3.85
N LYS A 306 4.56 22.74 -4.50
CA LYS A 306 4.77 22.51 -5.95
C LYS A 306 4.88 21.05 -6.37
N CYS A 307 5.35 20.19 -5.50
CA CYS A 307 5.55 18.78 -5.80
C CYS A 307 4.42 17.89 -5.24
N GLY A 308 3.44 18.51 -4.58
CA GLY A 308 2.45 17.77 -3.83
C GLY A 308 3.08 17.03 -2.63
N THR A 309 2.36 16.09 -2.08
CA THR A 309 2.80 15.28 -0.94
C THR A 309 2.80 13.81 -1.29
N LEU A 310 3.97 13.18 -1.19
CA LEU A 310 4.13 11.73 -1.23
C LEU A 310 4.16 11.20 0.19
N ILE A 311 3.35 10.19 0.50
CA ILE A 311 3.30 9.54 1.81
C ILE A 311 3.87 8.13 1.68
N VAL A 312 4.69 7.72 2.65
CA VAL A 312 5.16 6.34 2.80
C VAL A 312 4.82 5.88 4.22
N LEU A 313 4.19 4.73 4.29
CA LEU A 313 3.95 3.98 5.52
C LEU A 313 4.87 2.76 5.59
N GLY A 314 5.06 2.26 6.80
CA GLY A 314 5.67 0.98 7.08
C GLY A 314 5.25 0.51 8.46
N LYS A 315 5.52 -0.75 8.76
CA LYS A 315 5.02 -1.38 9.98
C LYS A 315 5.71 -0.84 11.25
N HIS A 316 7.01 -0.61 11.20
CA HIS A 316 7.79 -0.11 12.34
C HIS A 316 9.13 0.49 11.89
N PRO A 317 9.72 1.44 12.64
CA PRO A 317 11.08 1.88 12.42
C PRO A 317 12.10 0.78 12.69
N VAL A 318 13.15 0.73 11.88
CA VAL A 318 14.23 -0.27 11.95
C VAL A 318 15.32 0.12 12.97
N ASP A 319 15.24 1.25 13.61
CA ASP A 319 16.27 1.79 14.52
C ASP A 319 16.35 1.12 15.89
N GLY A 320 15.66 -0.02 16.06
CA GLY A 320 15.69 -0.81 17.31
C GLY A 320 14.84 -0.27 18.44
N ARG A 321 13.97 0.71 18.17
CA ARG A 321 13.01 1.17 19.18
C ARG A 321 11.78 0.27 19.18
N SER A 322 11.38 -0.14 20.37
CA SER A 322 10.16 -0.91 20.61
C SER A 322 8.88 -0.06 20.55
N GLU A 323 8.98 1.24 20.32
CA GLU A 323 7.86 2.19 20.26
C GLU A 323 7.65 2.61 18.81
N THR A 324 6.75 1.94 18.10
CA THR A 324 6.71 2.03 16.66
C THR A 324 5.29 2.15 16.18
N GLY A 325 5.08 2.61 14.94
CA GLY A 325 3.78 2.96 14.43
C GLY A 325 3.30 4.36 14.84
N THR A 326 4.22 5.21 15.29
CA THR A 326 3.90 6.60 15.65
C THR A 326 4.14 7.59 14.53
N ASP A 327 4.85 7.19 13.48
CA ASP A 327 5.25 8.07 12.38
C ASP A 327 4.72 7.56 11.02
N MET A 328 4.38 8.50 10.13
CA MET A 328 4.37 8.35 8.68
C MET A 328 5.54 9.14 8.12
N PHE A 329 6.05 8.80 6.95
CA PHE A 329 7.04 9.61 6.25
C PHE A 329 6.38 10.36 5.09
N VAL A 330 6.61 11.67 5.01
CA VAL A 330 6.10 12.53 3.95
C VAL A 330 7.24 13.18 3.18
N SER A 331 7.08 13.31 1.87
CA SER A 331 8.02 13.98 0.98
C SER A 331 7.30 15.05 0.17
N PHE A 332 7.94 16.22 0.03
CA PHE A 332 7.47 17.36 -0.75
C PHE A 332 8.37 17.67 -1.94
N ASP A 333 9.19 16.71 -2.35
CA ASP A 333 10.19 16.83 -3.43
C ASP A 333 10.27 15.57 -4.30
N TYR A 334 9.12 14.89 -4.47
CA TYR A 334 8.98 13.65 -5.24
C TYR A 334 9.87 12.50 -4.71
N GLY A 335 9.89 12.32 -3.39
CA GLY A 335 10.59 11.22 -2.74
C GLY A 335 12.11 11.31 -2.78
N LYS A 336 12.69 12.55 -2.81
CA LYS A 336 14.13 12.75 -2.65
C LYS A 336 14.52 12.85 -1.19
N THR A 337 13.67 13.51 -0.39
CA THR A 337 13.82 13.61 1.06
C THR A 337 12.50 13.37 1.77
N PHE A 338 12.57 12.88 3.00
CA PHE A 338 11.39 12.57 3.80
C PHE A 338 11.46 13.24 5.17
N ALA A 339 10.30 13.63 5.69
CA ALA A 339 10.10 14.12 7.04
C ALA A 339 9.10 13.22 7.78
N PRO A 340 9.30 12.93 9.07
CA PRO A 340 8.33 12.19 9.86
C PRO A 340 7.16 13.10 10.25
N VAL A 341 5.95 12.56 10.22
CA VAL A 341 4.72 13.15 10.76
C VAL A 341 3.99 12.12 11.61
N ASP A 342 3.15 12.57 12.54
CA ASP A 342 2.42 11.67 13.43
C ASP A 342 1.49 10.73 12.63
N ASN A 343 1.51 9.45 12.98
CA ASN A 343 0.58 8.47 12.43
C ASN A 343 -0.82 8.70 13.04
N PRO A 344 -1.87 8.86 12.23
CA PRO A 344 -3.22 9.11 12.73
C PRO A 344 -3.85 7.93 13.47
N ILE A 345 -3.33 6.73 13.26
CA ILE A 345 -3.71 5.50 13.98
C ILE A 345 -2.44 4.96 14.67
N PRO A 346 -1.98 5.61 15.75
CA PRO A 346 -0.77 5.16 16.45
C PRO A 346 -1.04 3.80 17.11
N TYR A 347 -0.04 2.94 17.07
CA TYR A 347 -0.09 1.62 17.69
C TYR A 347 1.22 1.30 18.37
N THR A 348 1.18 0.42 19.36
CA THR A 348 2.36 -0.20 19.95
C THR A 348 2.50 -1.60 19.38
N LEU A 349 3.71 -2.03 19.05
CA LEU A 349 3.94 -3.41 18.62
C LEU A 349 3.49 -4.36 19.72
N ASP A 350 2.69 -5.31 19.33
CA ASP A 350 2.29 -6.42 20.19
C ASP A 350 3.29 -7.59 20.10
N PRO A 351 3.19 -8.58 21.00
CA PRO A 351 4.07 -9.73 21.00
C PRO A 351 4.02 -10.59 19.74
N TYR A 352 2.97 -10.44 18.93
CA TYR A 352 2.74 -11.21 17.71
C TYR A 352 3.13 -10.47 16.45
N GLU A 353 3.53 -9.19 16.58
CA GLU A 353 3.98 -8.33 15.47
C GLU A 353 3.01 -8.24 14.28
N ARG A 354 1.70 -8.32 14.53
CA ARG A 354 0.65 -8.31 13.51
C ARG A 354 -0.07 -6.98 13.35
N CYS A 355 0.18 -5.99 14.22
CA CYS A 355 -0.38 -4.65 14.06
C CYS A 355 0.26 -3.92 12.89
N SER A 356 -0.53 -3.09 12.18
CA SER A 356 -0.14 -2.38 10.96
C SER A 356 0.41 -3.30 9.86
N TYR A 357 -0.19 -4.47 9.71
CA TYR A 357 0.23 -5.42 8.70
C TYR A 357 -0.50 -5.11 7.39
N SER A 358 0.26 -4.58 6.41
CA SER A 358 -0.22 -4.15 5.10
C SER A 358 -1.34 -3.10 5.16
N PRO A 359 -1.07 -1.88 5.70
CA PRO A 359 -2.03 -0.78 5.67
C PRO A 359 -2.33 -0.34 4.23
N SER A 360 -3.41 0.43 4.03
CA SER A 360 -3.68 1.05 2.73
C SER A 360 -4.06 2.52 2.83
N LEU A 361 -3.74 3.28 1.79
CA LEU A 361 -4.01 4.70 1.64
C LEU A 361 -4.83 4.94 0.38
N PHE A 362 -5.84 5.80 0.47
CA PHE A 362 -6.62 6.24 -0.68
C PHE A 362 -6.93 7.73 -0.56
N PHE A 363 -6.58 8.50 -1.58
CA PHE A 363 -6.93 9.91 -1.67
C PHE A 363 -8.28 10.13 -2.35
N SER A 364 -9.05 11.13 -1.86
CA SER A 364 -10.17 11.67 -2.62
C SER A 364 -9.69 12.23 -3.96
N PRO A 365 -10.56 12.31 -4.99
CA PRO A 365 -10.17 12.77 -6.33
C PRO A 365 -9.56 14.18 -6.37
N ASP A 366 -9.93 15.06 -5.42
CA ASP A 366 -9.35 16.39 -5.27
C ASP A 366 -8.04 16.40 -4.46
N GLY A 367 -7.63 15.24 -3.92
CA GLY A 367 -6.42 15.08 -3.13
C GLY A 367 -6.46 15.68 -1.73
N THR A 368 -7.59 16.24 -1.29
CA THR A 368 -7.69 16.97 0.00
C THR A 368 -8.03 16.08 1.17
N THR A 369 -8.52 14.86 0.91
CA THR A 369 -8.88 13.89 1.94
C THR A 369 -8.13 12.59 1.72
N LEU A 370 -7.48 12.11 2.77
CA LEU A 370 -6.83 10.79 2.83
C LEU A 370 -7.66 9.85 3.68
N TYR A 371 -7.98 8.68 3.16
CA TYR A 371 -8.51 7.54 3.90
C TYR A 371 -7.37 6.56 4.14
N TYR A 372 -7.10 6.30 5.41
CA TYR A 372 -6.04 5.39 5.85
C TYR A 372 -6.65 4.21 6.58
N ALA A 373 -6.61 3.03 5.97
CA ALA A 373 -7.07 1.79 6.58
C ALA A 373 -5.89 1.04 7.21
N ASN A 374 -6.08 0.55 8.43
CA ASN A 374 -5.07 -0.19 9.16
C ASN A 374 -5.71 -1.24 10.07
N ASN A 375 -4.93 -2.24 10.46
CA ASN A 375 -5.31 -3.09 11.56
C ASN A 375 -4.62 -2.62 12.85
N ALA A 376 -5.35 -2.68 13.95
CA ALA A 376 -4.89 -2.27 15.26
C ALA A 376 -5.20 -3.33 16.31
N PRO A 377 -4.38 -3.48 17.37
CA PRO A 377 -4.67 -4.39 18.46
C PRO A 377 -6.03 -4.07 19.10
N CYS A 378 -6.81 -5.09 19.40
CA CYS A 378 -8.11 -4.97 20.06
C CYS A 378 -8.14 -5.73 21.38
N PHE A 379 -7.86 -7.04 21.31
CA PHE A 379 -7.70 -7.94 22.45
C PHE A 379 -6.36 -8.65 22.32
N ASP A 380 -6.02 -9.52 23.26
CA ASP A 380 -4.80 -10.34 23.16
C ASP A 380 -4.85 -11.18 21.87
N ALA A 381 -3.82 -11.04 21.03
CA ALA A 381 -3.68 -11.70 19.73
C ALA A 381 -4.83 -11.48 18.70
N THR A 382 -5.68 -10.47 18.89
CA THR A 382 -6.74 -10.11 17.94
C THR A 382 -6.60 -8.68 17.45
N TYR A 383 -7.09 -8.43 16.23
CA TYR A 383 -6.94 -7.16 15.55
C TYR A 383 -8.27 -6.71 14.96
N LYS A 384 -8.59 -5.46 15.19
CA LYS A 384 -9.69 -4.76 14.53
C LYS A 384 -9.20 -4.07 13.27
N ILE A 385 -10.10 -3.80 12.34
CA ILE A 385 -9.85 -2.97 11.16
C ILE A 385 -10.42 -1.58 11.41
N THR A 386 -9.59 -0.57 11.22
CA THR A 386 -9.89 0.84 11.52
C THR A 386 -9.58 1.70 10.30
N VAL A 387 -10.39 2.71 10.04
CA VAL A 387 -10.14 3.73 9.01
C VAL A 387 -10.05 5.09 9.67
N ALA A 388 -8.96 5.82 9.40
CA ALA A 388 -8.85 7.23 9.71
C ALA A 388 -9.18 8.06 8.45
N LYS A 389 -9.97 9.11 8.63
CA LYS A 389 -10.19 10.15 7.65
C LYS A 389 -9.37 11.37 8.03
N ILE A 390 -8.51 11.82 7.13
CA ILE A 390 -7.54 12.87 7.35
C ILE A 390 -7.73 13.93 6.28
N LYS A 391 -7.94 15.17 6.72
CA LYS A 391 -7.94 16.32 5.85
C LYS A 391 -6.52 16.82 5.64
N ILE A 392 -6.15 17.09 4.39
CA ILE A 392 -4.88 17.70 4.02
C ILE A 392 -5.16 19.10 3.48
N SER A 393 -4.49 20.11 4.04
CA SER A 393 -4.68 21.52 3.67
C SER A 393 -3.37 22.29 3.70
N GLU A 394 -3.19 23.25 2.75
CA GLU A 394 -2.04 24.19 2.67
C GLU A 394 -2.16 25.32 3.67
#